data_d552ce7da0e4a9ff5884919976090904
#
_entry.id   d552ce7da0e4a9ff5884919976090904
#
_cell.length_a   1.000
_cell.length_b   1.000
_cell.length_c   1.000
_cell.angle_alpha   90.00
_cell.angle_beta   90.00
_cell.angle_gamma   90.00
#
_symmetry.space_group_name_H-M   'P 1'
#
loop_
_entity.id
_entity.type
_entity.pdbx_description
1 polymer ?
#
loop_
_entity_poly.entity_id
_entity_poly.type
_entity_poly.pdbx_seq_one_letter_code
_entity_poly.pdbx_strand_id
1 'polypeptide(L)'
;MIGILTIQIHFPGCSSLKEKRSRLKPLIHRLQREFNVSVAEMDLHDTWQDAVIACALVNTDAGQIQRTLQSVVAWIEKHWPDVQVVDDQVEII
;
A
#
# COMPACT_ATOMS: atom_id res chain seq x y z
N MET A 1 0.94 16.18 -12.41
CA MET A 1 1.99 15.25 -11.92
C MET A 1 1.37 13.96 -11.45
N ILE A 2 2.15 12.91 -11.44
CA ILE A 2 1.73 11.59 -10.95
C ILE A 2 2.62 11.22 -9.78
N GLY A 3 2.01 10.88 -8.65
CA GLY A 3 2.73 10.35 -7.50
C GLY A 3 2.55 8.84 -7.41
N ILE A 4 3.63 8.12 -7.12
CA ILE A 4 3.62 6.68 -6.95
C ILE A 4 4.26 6.35 -5.60
N LEU A 5 3.52 5.64 -4.76
CA LEU A 5 4.02 5.09 -3.51
C LEU A 5 4.13 3.58 -3.66
N THR A 6 5.33 3.06 -3.50
CA THR A 6 5.56 1.61 -3.47
C THR A 6 5.78 1.19 -2.03
N ILE A 7 5.02 0.19 -1.56
CA ILE A 7 5.07 -0.28 -0.18
C ILE A 7 5.29 -1.78 -0.18
N GLN A 8 6.28 -2.24 0.57
CA GLN A 8 6.42 -3.65 0.89
C GLN A 8 5.77 -3.92 2.25
N ILE A 9 4.84 -4.87 2.28
CA ILE A 9 4.08 -5.22 3.47
C ILE A 9 4.37 -6.67 3.83
N HIS A 10 4.62 -6.91 5.13
CA HIS A 10 4.80 -8.23 5.69
C HIS A 10 3.54 -8.65 6.45
N PHE A 11 3.10 -9.89 6.21
CA PHE A 11 1.93 -10.51 6.85
C PHE A 11 2.40 -11.59 7.82
N PRO A 12 2.63 -11.27 9.11
CA PRO A 12 3.10 -12.26 10.06
C PRO A 12 2.15 -13.45 10.18
N GLY A 13 2.72 -14.65 10.18
CA GLY A 13 1.93 -15.87 10.37
C GLY A 13 1.09 -16.30 9.19
N CYS A 14 1.15 -15.60 8.07
CA CYS A 14 0.38 -15.97 6.88
C CYS A 14 0.92 -17.27 6.29
N SER A 15 0.06 -18.27 6.10
CA SER A 15 0.46 -19.64 5.77
C SER A 15 0.06 -20.09 4.37
N SER A 16 -0.56 -19.25 3.57
CA SER A 16 -0.95 -19.58 2.20
C SER A 16 -1.19 -18.35 1.37
N LEU A 17 -1.17 -18.50 0.04
CA LEU A 17 -1.54 -17.43 -0.88
C LEU A 17 -3.01 -17.03 -0.74
N LYS A 18 -3.87 -18.00 -0.48
CA LYS A 18 -5.29 -17.74 -0.27
C LYS A 18 -5.51 -16.84 0.94
N GLU A 19 -4.84 -17.14 2.05
CA GLU A 19 -4.90 -16.32 3.26
C GLU A 19 -4.34 -14.92 3.01
N LYS A 20 -3.21 -14.81 2.32
CA LYS A 20 -2.63 -13.50 1.98
C LYS A 20 -3.62 -12.66 1.17
N ARG A 21 -4.25 -13.23 0.15
CA ARG A 21 -5.23 -12.52 -0.66
C ARG A 21 -6.43 -12.06 0.17
N SER A 22 -6.90 -12.89 1.10
CA SER A 22 -8.02 -12.54 1.96
C SER A 22 -7.69 -11.42 2.93
N ARG A 23 -6.42 -11.26 3.31
CA ARG A 23 -5.94 -10.19 4.18
C ARG A 23 -5.59 -8.93 3.41
N LEU A 24 -5.09 -9.06 2.18
CA LEU A 24 -4.62 -7.94 1.36
C LEU A 24 -5.78 -7.20 0.67
N LYS A 25 -6.77 -7.92 0.15
CA LYS A 25 -7.90 -7.30 -0.57
C LYS A 25 -8.64 -6.23 0.23
N PRO A 26 -9.03 -6.48 1.49
CA PRO A 26 -9.69 -5.45 2.28
C PRO A 26 -8.82 -4.20 2.49
N LEU A 27 -7.51 -4.39 2.67
CA LEU A 27 -6.58 -3.27 2.81
C LEU A 27 -6.55 -2.42 1.53
N ILE A 28 -6.42 -3.06 0.37
CA ILE A 28 -6.43 -2.35 -0.92
C ILE A 28 -7.72 -1.54 -1.08
N HIS A 29 -8.87 -2.14 -0.81
CA HIS A 29 -10.16 -1.46 -0.93
C HIS A 29 -10.28 -0.27 0.04
N ARG A 30 -9.80 -0.42 1.26
CA ARG A 30 -9.85 0.66 2.24
C ARG A 30 -8.93 1.82 1.85
N LEU A 31 -7.75 1.53 1.31
CA LEU A 31 -6.85 2.59 0.83
C LEU A 31 -7.48 3.38 -0.31
N GLN A 32 -8.15 2.70 -1.24
CA GLN A 32 -8.84 3.36 -2.34
C GLN A 32 -9.95 4.29 -1.85
N ARG A 33 -10.66 3.88 -0.81
CA ARG A 33 -11.76 4.68 -0.24
C ARG A 33 -11.27 5.85 0.59
N GLU A 34 -10.23 5.64 1.40
CA GLU A 34 -9.74 6.68 2.32
C GLU A 34 -8.95 7.77 1.60
N PHE A 35 -8.23 7.44 0.55
CA PHE A 35 -7.27 8.35 -0.06
C PHE A 35 -7.54 8.70 -1.53
N ASN A 36 -8.59 8.13 -2.11
CA ASN A 36 -8.90 8.31 -3.53
C ASN A 36 -7.67 8.06 -4.42
N VAL A 37 -7.01 6.96 -4.19
CA VAL A 37 -5.82 6.52 -4.94
C VAL A 37 -6.13 5.24 -5.70
N SER A 38 -5.41 4.99 -6.78
CA SER A 38 -5.39 3.69 -7.43
C SER A 38 -4.40 2.80 -6.71
N VAL A 39 -4.77 1.57 -6.40
CA VAL A 39 -3.91 0.63 -5.65
C VAL A 39 -3.93 -0.73 -6.33
N ALA A 40 -2.75 -1.34 -6.44
CA ALA A 40 -2.62 -2.70 -6.97
C ALA A 40 -1.46 -3.43 -6.32
N GLU A 41 -1.56 -4.75 -6.25
CA GLU A 41 -0.42 -5.60 -5.89
C GLU A 41 0.51 -5.69 -7.10
N MET A 42 1.80 -5.37 -6.92
CA MET A 42 2.75 -5.21 -8.02
C MET A 42 3.79 -6.32 -8.09
N ASP A 43 4.10 -6.99 -6.98
CA ASP A 43 5.17 -7.97 -6.94
C ASP A 43 4.97 -8.92 -5.75
N LEU A 44 5.79 -9.97 -5.70
CA LEU A 44 5.76 -11.01 -4.66
C LEU A 44 4.43 -11.76 -4.61
N HIS A 45 3.76 -11.92 -5.77
CA HIS A 45 2.46 -12.57 -5.85
C HIS A 45 2.48 -14.01 -5.32
N ASP A 46 3.59 -14.73 -5.48
CA ASP A 46 3.74 -16.11 -5.06
C ASP A 46 4.37 -16.27 -3.67
N THR A 47 4.59 -15.17 -2.96
CA THR A 47 5.16 -15.16 -1.61
C THR A 47 4.03 -15.07 -0.60
N TRP A 48 4.01 -15.99 0.39
CA TRP A 48 2.88 -16.07 1.34
C TRP A 48 2.83 -14.93 2.34
N GLN A 49 4.00 -14.44 2.77
CA GLN A 49 4.09 -13.51 3.89
C GLN A 49 4.44 -12.08 3.51
N ASP A 50 4.64 -11.82 2.22
CA ASP A 50 5.02 -10.49 1.75
C ASP A 50 4.24 -10.11 0.52
N ALA A 51 3.99 -8.81 0.36
CA ALA A 51 3.39 -8.23 -0.83
C ALA A 51 4.03 -6.88 -1.11
N VAL A 52 4.16 -6.54 -2.38
CA VAL A 52 4.49 -5.18 -2.81
C VAL A 52 3.27 -4.60 -3.47
N ILE A 53 2.76 -3.50 -2.91
CA ILE A 53 1.65 -2.76 -3.48
C ILE A 53 2.13 -1.39 -3.95
N ALA A 54 1.46 -0.84 -4.95
CA ALA A 54 1.69 0.53 -5.39
C ALA A 54 0.39 1.31 -5.29
N CYS A 55 0.50 2.55 -4.81
CA CYS A 55 -0.57 3.53 -4.82
C CYS A 55 -0.20 4.65 -5.76
N ALA A 56 -1.14 5.09 -6.60
CA ALA A 56 -0.89 6.18 -7.53
C ALA A 56 -1.98 7.24 -7.42
N LEU A 57 -1.59 8.50 -7.55
CA LEU A 57 -2.53 9.61 -7.63
C LEU A 57 -2.01 10.71 -8.55
N VAL A 58 -2.92 11.51 -9.05
CA VAL A 58 -2.63 12.65 -9.93
C VAL A 58 -3.02 13.93 -9.21
N ASN A 59 -2.13 14.91 -9.24
CA ASN A 59 -2.41 16.26 -8.72
C ASN A 59 -1.45 17.22 -9.40
N THR A 60 -1.81 18.51 -9.40
CA THR A 60 -0.94 19.57 -9.91
C THR A 60 0.07 20.06 -8.87
N ASP A 61 -0.12 19.72 -7.60
CA ASP A 61 0.71 20.17 -6.49
C ASP A 61 1.55 19.00 -5.94
N ALA A 62 2.87 19.05 -6.17
CA ALA A 62 3.79 18.01 -5.71
C ALA A 62 3.79 17.87 -4.18
N GLY A 63 3.67 18.98 -3.45
CA GLY A 63 3.60 18.94 -1.98
C GLY A 63 2.38 18.19 -1.48
N GLN A 64 1.24 18.38 -2.14
CA GLN A 64 0.00 17.67 -1.78
C GLN A 64 0.14 16.17 -2.08
N ILE A 65 0.74 15.79 -3.21
CA ILE A 65 1.03 14.40 -3.55
C ILE A 65 1.87 13.76 -2.44
N GLN A 66 2.95 14.43 -2.06
CA GLN A 66 3.87 13.92 -1.04
C GLN A 66 3.16 13.70 0.30
N ARG A 67 2.38 14.67 0.75
CA ARG A 67 1.63 14.59 2.00
C ARG A 67 0.60 13.46 1.98
N THR A 68 -0.14 13.32 0.89
CA THR A 68 -1.15 12.27 0.75
C THR A 68 -0.52 10.89 0.80
N LEU A 69 0.55 10.67 0.04
CA LEU A 69 1.21 9.37 -0.01
C LEU A 69 1.87 9.01 1.32
N GLN A 70 2.47 9.98 2.02
CA GLN A 70 3.00 9.75 3.35
C GLN A 70 1.89 9.40 4.35
N SER A 71 0.72 10.02 4.21
CA SER A 71 -0.43 9.72 5.04
C SER A 71 -0.93 8.29 4.85
N VAL A 72 -0.78 7.71 3.65
CA VAL A 72 -1.14 6.32 3.39
C VAL A 72 -0.34 5.38 4.29
N VAL A 73 0.98 5.56 4.35
CA VAL A 73 1.85 4.73 5.19
C VAL A 73 1.46 4.84 6.66
N ALA A 74 1.31 6.06 7.15
CA ALA A 74 0.93 6.31 8.55
C ALA A 74 -0.44 5.69 8.88
N TRP A 75 -1.38 5.77 7.93
CA TRP A 75 -2.71 5.20 8.11
C TRP A 75 -2.67 3.67 8.23
N ILE A 76 -1.87 2.99 7.38
CA ILE A 76 -1.69 1.54 7.45
C ILE A 76 -1.14 1.14 8.82
N GLU A 77 -0.10 1.82 9.27
CA GLU A 77 0.54 1.53 10.55
C GLU A 77 -0.41 1.72 11.73
N LYS A 78 -1.31 2.70 11.64
CA LYS A 78 -2.27 3.01 12.71
C LYS A 78 -3.50 2.10 12.68
N HIS A 79 -4.05 1.83 11.50
CA HIS A 79 -5.36 1.17 11.36
C HIS A 79 -5.28 -0.29 10.92
N TRP A 80 -4.10 -0.78 10.56
CA TRP A 80 -3.89 -2.16 10.10
C TRP A 80 -2.76 -2.84 10.88
N PRO A 81 -2.91 -2.99 12.21
CA PRO A 81 -1.79 -3.42 13.07
C PRO A 81 -1.37 -4.87 12.89
N ASP A 82 -2.15 -5.69 12.20
CA ASP A 82 -1.82 -7.09 11.91
C ASP A 82 -0.84 -7.26 10.74
N VAL A 83 -0.45 -6.18 10.09
CA VAL A 83 0.59 -6.19 9.05
C VAL A 83 1.72 -5.25 9.44
N GLN A 84 2.89 -5.44 8.80
CA GLN A 84 4.07 -4.61 9.03
C GLN A 84 4.48 -3.94 7.72
N VAL A 85 4.65 -2.62 7.74
CA VAL A 85 5.26 -1.91 6.62
C VAL A 85 6.77 -2.08 6.74
N VAL A 86 7.35 -2.82 5.79
CA VAL A 86 8.78 -3.16 5.81
C VAL A 86 9.59 -2.08 5.11
N ASP A 87 9.05 -1.54 4.03
CA ASP A 87 9.72 -0.52 3.22
C ASP A 87 8.68 0.29 2.47
N ASP A 88 9.01 1.55 2.21
CA ASP A 88 8.16 2.42 1.41
C ASP A 88 9.00 3.43 0.65
N GLN A 89 8.53 3.82 -0.54
CA GLN A 89 9.24 4.76 -1.41
C GLN A 89 8.24 5.57 -2.22
N VAL A 90 8.43 6.89 -2.23
CA VAL A 90 7.61 7.83 -3.01
C VAL A 90 8.41 8.31 -4.22
N GLU A 91 7.75 8.31 -5.38
CA GLU A 91 8.29 8.87 -6.62
C GLU A 91 7.25 9.79 -7.23
N ILE A 92 7.68 10.97 -7.68
CA ILE A 92 6.81 11.94 -8.35
C ILE A 92 7.33 12.16 -9.77
N ILE A 93 6.44 11.95 -10.72
CA ILE A 93 6.76 12.06 -12.16
C ILE A 93 6.03 13.26 -12.75
#